data_86155265b554ec5f1b321fc56bb973d9
#
_entry.id   86155265b554ec5f1b321fc56bb973d9
#
_cell.length_a   1.000
_cell.length_b   1.000
_cell.length_c   1.000
_cell.angle_alpha   90.00
_cell.angle_beta   90.00
_cell.angle_gamma   90.00
#
_symmetry.space_group_name_H-M   'P 1'
#
loop_
_entity.id
_entity.type
_entity.pdbx_description
1 polymer ?
#
loop_
_entity_poly.entity_id
_entity_poly.type
_entity_poly.pdbx_seq_one_letter_code
_entity_poly.pdbx_strand_id
1 'polypeptide(L)'
;KNIKIIEDSAEMIGQTYFKKRCGTFGDLSTFSFYANKHITTGEGGMILTNNKKIYNKCKSLRNLCFGIGTKKFNHDDIGWNYRMTNVQAAIGCGQLKNISWIIRRKRQIGKRYISILKKCNKIYIQPYKLSYSKNIFWVFGILLKKNANISRDQVIKKLLKHNIQT
;
A
#
# COMPACT_ATOMS: atom_id res chain seq x y z
N LYS A 1 -0.11 -6.93 29.11
CA LYS A 1 0.82 -7.64 28.18
C LYS A 1 1.45 -6.58 27.29
N ASN A 2 2.78 -6.61 27.14
CA ASN A 2 3.52 -5.67 26.28
C ASN A 2 3.57 -6.24 24.84
N ILE A 3 2.45 -6.18 24.13
CA ILE A 3 2.32 -6.68 22.76
C ILE A 3 2.82 -5.60 21.81
N LYS A 4 3.70 -5.97 20.89
CA LYS A 4 4.20 -5.09 19.82
C LYS A 4 3.28 -5.16 18.61
N ILE A 5 3.05 -4.00 17.99
CA ILE A 5 2.16 -3.87 16.84
C ILE A 5 2.97 -3.47 15.61
N ILE A 6 2.90 -4.28 14.57
CA ILE A 6 3.36 -3.94 13.22
C ILE A 6 2.14 -3.52 12.41
N GLU A 7 2.14 -2.29 11.93
CA GLU A 7 1.07 -1.77 11.08
C GLU A 7 1.41 -2.04 9.61
N ASP A 8 0.67 -2.91 8.94
CA ASP A 8 0.76 -3.07 7.50
C ASP A 8 0.03 -1.93 6.81
N SER A 9 0.79 -0.94 6.38
CA SER A 9 0.32 0.24 5.65
C SER A 9 0.69 0.19 4.16
N ALA A 10 0.95 -1.01 3.60
CA ALA A 10 1.39 -1.20 2.22
C ALA A 10 0.46 -0.55 1.18
N GLU A 11 -0.80 -0.30 1.52
CA GLU A 11 -1.84 0.25 0.65
C GLU A 11 -2.41 1.57 1.16
N MET A 12 -1.81 2.13 2.21
CA MET A 12 -2.41 3.19 3.02
C MET A 12 -1.75 4.58 2.83
N ILE A 13 -0.93 4.77 1.80
CA ILE A 13 -0.29 6.08 1.56
C ILE A 13 -1.37 7.16 1.37
N GLY A 14 -1.44 8.09 2.32
CA GLY A 14 -2.43 9.16 2.32
C GLY A 14 -3.80 8.82 2.93
N GLN A 15 -3.98 7.59 3.42
CA GLN A 15 -5.18 7.18 4.14
C GLN A 15 -5.17 7.71 5.58
N THR A 16 -6.38 7.97 6.09
CA THR A 16 -6.58 8.34 7.50
C THR A 16 -7.64 7.45 8.15
N TYR A 17 -7.47 7.21 9.44
CA TYR A 17 -8.42 6.56 10.32
C TYR A 17 -8.66 7.49 11.52
N PHE A 18 -9.92 7.88 11.78
CA PHE A 18 -10.28 8.94 12.74
C PHE A 18 -9.39 10.18 12.61
N LYS A 19 -9.20 10.69 11.37
CA LYS A 19 -8.34 11.83 11.01
C LYS A 19 -6.84 11.65 11.25
N LYS A 20 -6.38 10.59 11.93
CA LYS A 20 -4.97 10.26 12.12
C LYS A 20 -4.45 9.49 10.90
N ARG A 21 -3.24 9.77 10.46
CA ARG A 21 -2.64 9.11 9.28
C ARG A 21 -2.36 7.64 9.55
N CYS A 22 -2.74 6.76 8.63
CA CYS A 22 -2.30 5.37 8.65
C CYS A 22 -0.78 5.31 8.51
N GLY A 23 -0.15 4.33 9.17
CA GLY A 23 1.30 4.23 9.32
C GLY A 23 1.82 4.87 10.62
N THR A 24 0.93 5.35 11.52
CA THR A 24 1.32 6.01 12.77
C THR A 24 0.72 5.39 14.03
N PHE A 25 0.13 4.20 13.92
CA PHE A 25 -0.56 3.53 15.04
C PHE A 25 0.30 2.48 15.72
N GLY A 26 1.14 1.75 14.97
CA GLY A 26 1.99 0.67 15.49
C GLY A 26 3.32 1.14 16.08
N ASP A 27 4.08 0.20 16.66
CA ASP A 27 5.49 0.40 17.04
C ASP A 27 6.37 0.64 15.82
N LEU A 28 5.99 0.03 14.70
CA LEU A 28 6.51 0.31 13.36
C LEU A 28 5.40 0.13 12.32
N SER A 29 5.60 0.72 11.15
CA SER A 29 4.72 0.53 10.00
C SER A 29 5.51 0.22 8.74
N THR A 30 4.87 -0.54 7.82
CA THR A 30 5.45 -0.91 6.53
C THR A 30 4.66 -0.27 5.40
N PHE A 31 5.36 0.22 4.38
CA PHE A 31 4.79 0.78 3.15
C PHE A 31 5.37 0.08 1.94
N SER A 32 4.56 -0.08 0.91
CA SER A 32 4.96 -0.66 -0.37
C SER A 32 5.04 0.41 -1.46
N PHE A 33 6.08 0.33 -2.28
CA PHE A 33 6.25 1.11 -3.50
C PHE A 33 6.23 0.24 -4.75
N TYR A 34 5.54 -0.89 -4.67
CA TYR A 34 5.31 -1.76 -5.82
C TYR A 34 4.57 -1.03 -6.95
N ALA A 35 4.69 -1.54 -8.18
CA ALA A 35 4.23 -0.87 -9.40
C ALA A 35 2.79 -0.34 -9.37
N ASN A 36 1.87 -1.02 -8.69
CA ASN A 36 0.44 -0.65 -8.65
C ASN A 36 0.04 0.26 -7.47
N LYS A 37 0.96 0.70 -6.64
CA LYS A 37 0.67 1.54 -5.48
C LYS A 37 0.40 3.00 -5.88
N HIS A 38 -0.07 3.83 -4.94
CA HIS A 38 -0.34 5.25 -5.20
C HIS A 38 0.91 6.02 -5.62
N ILE A 39 2.05 5.67 -5.08
CA ILE A 39 3.38 6.02 -5.57
C ILE A 39 4.18 4.72 -5.73
N THR A 40 5.02 4.68 -6.73
CA THR A 40 5.80 3.49 -7.03
C THR A 40 7.25 3.82 -7.33
N THR A 41 8.13 2.88 -7.03
CA THR A 41 9.54 2.88 -7.45
C THR A 41 9.86 1.65 -8.30
N GLY A 42 8.82 1.07 -8.93
CA GLY A 42 8.84 -0.24 -9.58
C GLY A 42 8.72 -1.34 -8.55
N GLU A 43 9.77 -1.57 -7.81
CA GLU A 43 9.84 -2.35 -6.59
C GLU A 43 10.37 -1.47 -5.46
N GLY A 44 10.02 -1.80 -4.23
CA GLY A 44 10.52 -1.09 -3.05
C GLY A 44 9.53 -1.04 -1.90
N GLY A 45 10.03 -0.58 -0.76
CA GLY A 45 9.25 -0.41 0.45
C GLY A 45 9.94 0.49 1.46
N MET A 46 9.23 0.82 2.52
CA MET A 46 9.72 1.65 3.59
C MET A 46 9.19 1.16 4.93
N ILE A 47 10.05 1.20 5.94
CA ILE A 47 9.66 1.01 7.34
C ILE A 47 9.77 2.34 8.06
N LEU A 48 8.72 2.73 8.78
CA LEU A 48 8.72 3.90 9.64
C LEU A 48 8.59 3.47 11.11
N THR A 49 9.36 4.08 11.99
CA THR A 49 9.29 3.88 13.44
C THR A 49 9.87 5.07 14.18
N ASN A 50 9.32 5.37 15.35
CA ASN A 50 9.89 6.34 16.30
C ASN A 50 10.84 5.67 17.32
N ASN A 51 10.97 4.33 17.29
CA ASN A 51 11.82 3.58 18.19
C ASN A 51 13.23 3.41 17.61
N LYS A 52 14.23 4.05 18.24
CA LYS A 52 15.62 4.03 17.80
C LYS A 52 16.22 2.62 17.73
N LYS A 53 15.86 1.72 18.64
CA LYS A 53 16.34 0.33 18.64
C LYS A 53 15.80 -0.43 17.41
N ILE A 54 14.49 -0.30 17.13
CA ILE A 54 13.86 -0.89 15.94
C ILE A 54 14.49 -0.32 14.67
N TYR A 55 14.64 1.01 14.57
CA TYR A 55 15.29 1.67 13.45
C TYR A 55 16.70 1.09 13.18
N ASN A 56 17.54 1.00 14.20
CA ASN A 56 18.91 0.49 14.06
C ASN A 56 18.91 -0.98 13.61
N LYS A 57 18.04 -1.83 14.18
CA LYS A 57 17.93 -3.25 13.78
C LYS A 57 17.47 -3.38 12.32
N CYS A 58 16.43 -2.65 11.91
CA CYS A 58 15.96 -2.65 10.52
C CYS A 58 17.04 -2.15 9.55
N LYS A 59 17.78 -1.09 9.92
CA LYS A 59 18.88 -0.56 9.12
C LYS A 59 20.01 -1.57 8.93
N SER A 60 20.35 -2.33 9.98
CA SER A 60 21.33 -3.41 9.93
C SER A 60 20.86 -4.55 9.05
N LEU A 61 19.66 -5.09 9.31
CA LEU A 61 19.07 -6.20 8.58
C LEU A 61 18.97 -5.95 7.07
N ARG A 62 18.50 -4.77 6.65
CA ARG A 62 18.38 -4.42 5.22
C ARG A 62 19.73 -4.28 4.51
N ASN A 63 20.83 -4.12 5.26
CA ASN A 63 22.17 -3.91 4.76
C ASN A 63 23.08 -5.09 5.09
N LEU A 64 22.58 -6.32 4.95
CA LEU A 64 23.35 -7.56 5.14
C LEU A 64 23.94 -7.72 6.54
N CYS A 65 23.47 -6.99 7.53
CA CYS A 65 24.07 -6.95 8.89
C CYS A 65 25.56 -6.65 8.88
N PHE A 66 26.05 -5.83 7.94
CA PHE A 66 27.45 -5.39 7.96
C PHE A 66 27.80 -4.67 9.25
N GLY A 67 28.95 -4.99 9.81
CA GLY A 67 29.55 -4.27 10.91
C GLY A 67 29.92 -2.82 10.53
N ILE A 68 30.21 -1.99 11.53
CA ILE A 68 30.52 -0.58 11.38
C ILE A 68 32.04 -0.36 11.43
N GLY A 69 32.55 0.58 10.64
CA GLY A 69 33.96 0.98 10.61
C GLY A 69 34.87 -0.14 10.10
N THR A 70 35.89 -0.51 10.86
CA THR A 70 36.87 -1.55 10.49
C THR A 70 36.27 -2.96 10.38
N LYS A 71 35.05 -3.16 10.92
CA LYS A 71 34.29 -4.40 10.79
C LYS A 71 33.42 -4.47 9.52
N LYS A 72 33.59 -3.53 8.59
CA LYS A 72 32.94 -3.59 7.28
C LYS A 72 33.33 -4.92 6.61
N PHE A 73 32.32 -5.62 6.07
CA PHE A 73 32.37 -7.00 5.56
C PHE A 73 32.34 -8.12 6.60
N ASN A 74 32.39 -7.82 7.92
CA ASN A 74 31.98 -8.78 8.93
C ASN A 74 30.47 -8.67 9.14
N HIS A 75 29.78 -9.81 9.15
CA HIS A 75 28.34 -9.87 9.36
C HIS A 75 28.06 -10.21 10.83
N ASP A 76 27.39 -9.31 11.54
CA ASP A 76 27.04 -9.51 12.95
C ASP A 76 25.81 -10.42 13.12
N ASP A 77 25.05 -10.64 12.03
CA ASP A 77 23.81 -11.44 12.00
C ASP A 77 23.45 -11.77 10.54
N ILE A 78 22.42 -12.59 10.33
CA ILE A 78 21.86 -12.84 8.99
C ILE A 78 21.05 -11.62 8.58
N GLY A 79 21.37 -11.03 7.44
CA GLY A 79 20.70 -9.86 6.87
C GLY A 79 20.45 -10.01 5.38
N TRP A 80 19.78 -9.01 4.80
CA TRP A 80 19.37 -9.00 3.39
C TRP A 80 19.86 -7.75 2.66
N ASN A 81 20.02 -7.84 1.36
CA ASN A 81 20.20 -6.67 0.52
C ASN A 81 18.84 -6.10 0.11
N TYR A 82 18.21 -5.37 1.04
CA TYR A 82 16.94 -4.68 0.82
C TYR A 82 17.11 -3.17 0.73
N ARG A 83 18.23 -2.72 0.16
CA ARG A 83 18.52 -1.31 -0.03
C ARG A 83 17.81 -0.80 -1.28
N MET A 84 17.05 0.27 -1.13
CA MET A 84 16.54 1.04 -2.26
C MET A 84 17.68 1.80 -2.93
N THR A 85 17.73 1.78 -4.26
CA THR A 85 18.71 2.57 -5.01
C THR A 85 18.34 4.06 -5.00
N ASN A 86 19.33 4.94 -5.24
CA ASN A 86 19.06 6.37 -5.34
C ASN A 86 18.12 6.71 -6.51
N VAL A 87 18.18 5.96 -7.61
CA VAL A 87 17.26 6.11 -8.75
C VAL A 87 15.83 5.82 -8.33
N GLN A 88 15.59 4.69 -7.66
CA GLN A 88 14.28 4.35 -7.13
C GLN A 88 13.77 5.41 -6.14
N ALA A 89 14.64 5.85 -5.22
CA ALA A 89 14.28 6.89 -4.26
C ALA A 89 13.91 8.22 -4.94
N ALA A 90 14.64 8.62 -5.98
CA ALA A 90 14.37 9.84 -6.75
C ALA A 90 12.99 9.77 -7.44
N ILE A 91 12.64 8.62 -8.05
CA ILE A 91 11.32 8.37 -8.66
C ILE A 91 10.22 8.51 -7.60
N GLY A 92 10.40 7.88 -6.43
CA GLY A 92 9.45 7.97 -5.32
C GLY A 92 9.26 9.40 -4.81
N CYS A 93 10.35 10.15 -4.62
CA CYS A 93 10.33 11.55 -4.18
C CYS A 93 9.60 12.45 -5.18
N GLY A 94 9.81 12.24 -6.49
CA GLY A 94 9.12 12.98 -7.54
C GLY A 94 7.61 12.79 -7.49
N GLN A 95 7.14 11.55 -7.30
CA GLN A 95 5.72 11.25 -7.18
C GLN A 95 5.12 11.74 -5.86
N LEU A 96 5.88 11.65 -4.75
CA LEU A 96 5.41 12.08 -3.44
C LEU A 96 5.05 13.57 -3.42
N LYS A 97 5.72 14.42 -4.18
CA LYS A 97 5.37 15.85 -4.34
C LYS A 97 3.92 16.03 -4.86
N ASN A 98 3.43 15.06 -5.63
CA ASN A 98 2.10 15.08 -6.23
C ASN A 98 1.06 14.20 -5.51
N ILE A 99 1.38 13.66 -4.33
CA ILE A 99 0.52 12.66 -3.65
C ILE A 99 -0.91 13.17 -3.41
N SER A 100 -1.09 14.43 -3.06
CA SER A 100 -2.42 15.01 -2.84
C SER A 100 -3.27 15.01 -4.12
N TRP A 101 -2.66 15.26 -5.28
CA TRP A 101 -3.33 15.17 -6.58
C TRP A 101 -3.67 13.72 -6.92
N ILE A 102 -2.72 12.79 -6.73
CA ILE A 102 -2.91 11.35 -6.98
C ILE A 102 -4.11 10.82 -6.17
N ILE A 103 -4.17 11.12 -4.87
CA ILE A 103 -5.26 10.70 -4.00
C ILE A 103 -6.60 11.31 -4.45
N ARG A 104 -6.63 12.60 -4.80
CA ARG A 104 -7.85 13.22 -5.33
C ARG A 104 -8.33 12.51 -6.60
N ARG A 105 -7.40 12.20 -7.52
CA ARG A 105 -7.71 11.53 -8.79
C ARG A 105 -8.23 10.11 -8.55
N LYS A 106 -7.61 9.34 -7.70
CA LYS A 106 -8.07 7.99 -7.32
C LYS A 106 -9.47 8.03 -6.70
N ARG A 107 -9.75 9.00 -5.84
CA ARG A 107 -11.10 9.22 -5.29
C ARG A 107 -12.12 9.60 -6.33
N GLN A 108 -11.77 10.41 -7.32
CA GLN A 108 -12.67 10.74 -8.45
C GLN A 108 -13.00 9.49 -9.26
N ILE A 109 -11.99 8.65 -9.57
CA ILE A 109 -12.18 7.38 -10.26
C ILE A 109 -13.10 6.46 -9.46
N GLY A 110 -12.83 6.26 -8.17
CA GLY A 110 -13.67 5.45 -7.30
C GLY A 110 -15.13 5.93 -7.24
N LYS A 111 -15.36 7.25 -7.14
CA LYS A 111 -16.70 7.82 -7.19
C LYS A 111 -17.40 7.54 -8.51
N ARG A 112 -16.69 7.63 -9.64
CA ARG A 112 -17.25 7.32 -10.97
C ARG A 112 -17.66 5.85 -11.05
N TYR A 113 -16.82 4.93 -10.60
CA TYR A 113 -17.20 3.51 -10.51
C TYR A 113 -18.45 3.31 -9.65
N ILE A 114 -18.51 3.91 -8.47
CA ILE A 114 -19.69 3.83 -7.60
C ILE A 114 -20.94 4.35 -8.33
N SER A 115 -20.87 5.50 -9.01
CA SER A 115 -22.02 6.09 -9.70
C SER A 115 -22.56 5.20 -10.82
N ILE A 116 -21.68 4.51 -11.53
CA ILE A 116 -22.04 3.60 -12.62
C ILE A 116 -22.60 2.28 -12.04
N LEU A 117 -21.89 1.70 -11.08
CA LEU A 117 -22.16 0.36 -10.60
C LEU A 117 -23.26 0.27 -9.52
N LYS A 118 -23.63 1.40 -8.88
CA LYS A 118 -24.68 1.41 -7.83
C LYS A 118 -26.04 0.88 -8.30
N LYS A 119 -26.31 0.92 -9.61
CA LYS A 119 -27.54 0.37 -10.20
C LYS A 119 -27.52 -1.16 -10.34
N CYS A 120 -26.36 -1.79 -10.24
CA CYS A 120 -26.23 -3.23 -10.35
C CYS A 120 -26.56 -3.90 -9.01
N ASN A 121 -27.71 -4.57 -8.94
CA ASN A 121 -28.17 -5.25 -7.72
C ASN A 121 -27.48 -6.61 -7.46
N LYS A 122 -26.59 -7.05 -8.36
CA LYS A 122 -25.86 -8.33 -8.30
C LYS A 122 -24.49 -8.26 -7.59
N ILE A 123 -24.08 -7.05 -7.18
CA ILE A 123 -22.77 -6.81 -6.58
C ILE A 123 -22.85 -6.02 -5.27
N TYR A 124 -21.82 -6.19 -4.45
CA TYR A 124 -21.45 -5.22 -3.41
C TYR A 124 -20.24 -4.43 -3.90
N ILE A 125 -20.22 -3.15 -3.60
CA ILE A 125 -19.11 -2.24 -3.92
C ILE A 125 -18.55 -1.63 -2.65
N GLN A 126 -17.27 -1.27 -2.69
CA GLN A 126 -16.60 -0.62 -1.56
C GLN A 126 -17.27 0.71 -1.22
N PRO A 127 -17.45 1.05 0.06
CA PRO A 127 -17.98 2.34 0.47
C PRO A 127 -16.97 3.45 0.16
N TYR A 128 -17.48 4.61 -0.28
CA TYR A 128 -16.65 5.81 -0.47
C TYR A 128 -16.21 6.42 0.85
N LYS A 129 -17.12 6.43 1.84
CA LYS A 129 -16.91 7.07 3.14
C LYS A 129 -17.59 6.24 4.23
N LEU A 130 -16.91 6.12 5.34
CA LEU A 130 -17.40 5.63 6.62
C LEU A 130 -17.26 6.75 7.67
N SER A 131 -17.83 6.59 8.86
CA SER A 131 -17.73 7.58 9.94
C SER A 131 -16.27 7.89 10.32
N TYR A 132 -15.40 6.91 10.22
CA TYR A 132 -14.01 6.97 10.63
C TYR A 132 -12.99 7.10 9.49
N SER A 133 -13.39 6.90 8.23
CA SER A 133 -12.45 6.93 7.11
C SER A 133 -13.10 7.35 5.80
N LYS A 134 -12.27 7.82 4.87
CA LYS A 134 -12.64 8.13 3.48
C LYS A 134 -11.71 7.39 2.56
N ASN A 135 -12.24 6.42 1.79
CA ASN A 135 -11.47 5.51 0.96
C ASN A 135 -10.57 6.27 -0.03
N ILE A 136 -9.34 5.83 -0.17
CA ILE A 136 -8.37 6.33 -1.16
C ILE A 136 -8.37 5.49 -2.45
N PHE A 137 -9.09 4.34 -2.46
CA PHE A 137 -9.21 3.44 -3.61
C PHE A 137 -7.87 3.05 -4.23
N TRP A 138 -7.00 2.42 -3.44
CA TRP A 138 -5.83 1.76 -4.03
C TRP A 138 -6.27 0.84 -5.17
N VAL A 139 -7.24 -0.03 -4.91
CA VAL A 139 -8.00 -0.79 -5.92
C VAL A 139 -9.50 -0.57 -5.72
N PHE A 140 -10.28 -0.80 -6.76
CA PHE A 140 -11.74 -0.80 -6.66
C PHE A 140 -12.24 -2.24 -6.62
N GLY A 141 -12.53 -2.75 -5.42
CA GLY A 141 -13.00 -4.11 -5.21
C GLY A 141 -14.51 -4.24 -5.43
N ILE A 142 -14.91 -5.34 -6.06
CA ILE A 142 -16.30 -5.73 -6.27
C ILE A 142 -16.49 -7.14 -5.72
N LEU A 143 -17.54 -7.34 -4.93
CA LEU A 143 -17.93 -8.66 -4.45
C LEU A 143 -19.25 -9.07 -5.12
N LEU A 144 -19.26 -10.23 -5.77
CA LEU A 144 -20.49 -10.78 -6.34
C LEU A 144 -21.44 -11.26 -5.25
N LYS A 145 -22.71 -10.92 -5.36
CA LYS A 145 -23.76 -11.44 -4.47
C LYS A 145 -24.12 -12.88 -4.84
N LYS A 146 -24.66 -13.63 -3.90
CA LYS A 146 -25.13 -15.01 -4.13
C LYS A 146 -26.12 -15.12 -5.30
N ASN A 147 -26.97 -14.12 -5.49
CA ASN A 147 -27.97 -14.06 -6.58
C ASN A 147 -27.41 -13.54 -7.91
N ALA A 148 -26.10 -13.40 -8.04
CA ALA A 148 -25.49 -12.96 -9.30
C ALA A 148 -25.59 -14.01 -10.42
N ASN A 149 -25.71 -15.30 -10.04
CA ASN A 149 -25.78 -16.43 -10.96
C ASN A 149 -24.63 -16.46 -11.98
N ILE A 150 -23.47 -15.98 -11.59
CA ILE A 150 -22.26 -15.93 -12.41
C ILE A 150 -21.04 -16.02 -11.49
N SER A 151 -20.02 -16.77 -11.90
CA SER A 151 -18.77 -16.87 -11.14
C SER A 151 -17.84 -15.67 -11.40
N ARG A 152 -16.89 -15.44 -10.49
CA ARG A 152 -15.80 -14.46 -10.67
C ARG A 152 -15.09 -14.67 -12.01
N ASP A 153 -14.71 -15.90 -12.33
CA ASP A 153 -13.93 -16.21 -13.53
C ASP A 153 -14.71 -15.97 -14.82
N GLN A 154 -16.04 -16.20 -14.77
CA GLN A 154 -16.93 -15.86 -15.89
C GLN A 154 -17.05 -14.34 -16.09
N VAL A 155 -17.08 -13.55 -14.99
CA VAL A 155 -17.06 -12.09 -15.07
C VAL A 155 -15.75 -11.61 -15.67
N ILE A 156 -14.62 -12.12 -15.19
CA ILE A 156 -13.27 -11.78 -15.71
C ILE A 156 -13.21 -12.06 -17.23
N LYS A 157 -13.62 -13.28 -17.66
CA LYS A 157 -13.65 -13.63 -19.08
C LYS A 157 -14.54 -12.71 -19.93
N LYS A 158 -15.70 -12.29 -19.39
CA LYS A 158 -16.59 -11.34 -20.09
C LYS A 158 -15.99 -9.96 -20.20
N LEU A 159 -15.37 -9.45 -19.12
CA LEU A 159 -14.70 -8.15 -19.13
C LEU A 159 -13.50 -8.14 -20.09
N LEU A 160 -12.74 -9.21 -20.13
CA LEU A 160 -11.61 -9.34 -21.05
C LEU A 160 -12.04 -9.28 -22.53
N LYS A 161 -13.22 -9.82 -22.90
CA LYS A 161 -13.78 -9.70 -24.25
C LYS A 161 -14.04 -8.24 -24.66
N HIS A 162 -14.17 -7.34 -23.68
CA HIS A 162 -14.31 -5.90 -23.88
C HIS A 162 -13.01 -5.13 -23.59
N ASN A 163 -11.86 -5.82 -23.61
CA ASN A 163 -10.54 -5.24 -23.29
C ASN A 163 -10.44 -4.60 -21.90
N ILE A 164 -11.22 -5.10 -20.94
CA ILE A 164 -11.17 -4.69 -19.54
C ILE A 164 -10.43 -5.78 -18.76
N GLN A 165 -9.22 -5.45 -18.33
CA GLN A 165 -8.37 -6.30 -17.47
C GLN A 165 -8.77 -6.14 -16.01
N THR A 166 -8.79 -7.24 -15.23
CA THR A 166 -9.15 -7.24 -13.79
C THR A 166 -8.23 -8.16 -13.00
#